data_24d4548278406314a27f292ad3f86cfb
#
_entry.id   24d4548278406314a27f292ad3f86cfb
#
_cell.length_a   1.000
_cell.length_b   1.000
_cell.length_c   1.000
_cell.angle_alpha   90.00
_cell.angle_beta   90.00
_cell.angle_gamma   90.00
#
_symmetry.space_group_name_H-M   'P 1'
#
loop_
_entity.id
_entity.type
_entity.pdbx_description
1 polymer ?
#
loop_
_entity_poly.entity_id
_entity_poly.type
_entity_poly.pdbx_seq_one_letter_code
_entity_poly.pdbx_strand_id
1 'polypeptide(L)'
;MNKLIKKTILFIIIFIILSSIFYIFYAKQRIRSDVALHAVHNFLKETDDFEYIEDSYSGRDKVWGDRYIVGITFVDEKDITYRFKYFWEYQSLIGAPYITIKSEAIKDDMIPKHFKNYQEAMDKTLSTDEDYKNDILYEYSFNDYYNEVKLKGLISGMFMPNTN
;
A
#
# COMPACT_ATOMS: atom_id res chain seq x y z
N MET A 1 -9.42 3.24 51.54
CA MET A 1 -9.92 3.14 50.17
C MET A 1 -10.62 1.82 49.98
N ASN A 2 -11.89 1.81 49.58
CA ASN A 2 -12.75 0.64 49.48
C ASN A 2 -12.19 -0.36 48.47
N LYS A 3 -12.20 -1.68 48.79
CA LYS A 3 -11.67 -2.76 47.95
C LYS A 3 -12.30 -2.77 46.53
N LEU A 4 -13.54 -2.31 46.42
CA LEU A 4 -14.27 -2.18 45.15
C LEU A 4 -13.63 -1.08 44.29
N ILE A 5 -13.35 0.09 44.87
CA ILE A 5 -12.75 1.24 44.16
C ILE A 5 -11.37 0.86 43.59
N LYS A 6 -10.53 0.14 44.35
CA LYS A 6 -9.22 -0.34 43.90
C LYS A 6 -9.35 -1.26 42.67
N LYS A 7 -10.33 -2.20 42.67
CA LYS A 7 -10.58 -3.08 41.54
C LYS A 7 -11.04 -2.33 40.29
N THR A 8 -11.93 -1.35 40.47
CA THR A 8 -12.42 -0.52 39.36
C THR A 8 -11.30 0.32 38.73
N ILE A 9 -10.46 0.94 39.56
CA ILE A 9 -9.30 1.69 39.06
C ILE A 9 -8.33 0.79 38.29
N LEU A 10 -8.03 -0.39 38.82
CA LEU A 10 -7.16 -1.35 38.15
C LEU A 10 -7.73 -1.77 36.78
N PHE A 11 -9.03 -2.02 36.71
CA PHE A 11 -9.70 -2.39 35.47
C PHE A 11 -9.60 -1.27 34.42
N ILE A 12 -9.82 -0.01 34.82
CA ILE A 12 -9.70 1.15 33.94
C ILE A 12 -8.26 1.29 33.40
N ILE A 13 -7.26 1.12 34.27
CA ILE A 13 -5.85 1.20 33.85
C ILE A 13 -5.53 0.12 32.79
N ILE A 14 -5.93 -1.13 33.05
CA ILE A 14 -5.72 -2.23 32.11
C ILE A 14 -6.43 -1.94 30.78
N PHE A 15 -7.66 -1.44 30.80
CA PHE A 15 -8.39 -1.09 29.60
C PHE A 15 -7.69 -0.01 28.77
N ILE A 16 -7.16 1.05 29.43
CA ILE A 16 -6.42 2.12 28.76
C ILE A 16 -5.14 1.55 28.10
N ILE A 17 -4.40 0.70 28.81
CA ILE A 17 -3.18 0.07 28.27
C ILE A 17 -3.50 -0.78 27.03
N LEU A 18 -4.50 -1.63 27.10
CA LEU A 18 -4.90 -2.48 25.99
C LEU A 18 -5.38 -1.67 24.78
N SER A 19 -6.17 -0.61 25.03
CA SER A 19 -6.63 0.30 23.97
C SER A 19 -5.47 1.04 23.31
N SER A 20 -4.47 1.46 24.08
CA SER A 20 -3.27 2.12 23.56
C SER A 20 -2.43 1.18 22.70
N ILE A 21 -2.24 -0.06 23.12
CA ILE A 21 -1.53 -1.09 22.35
C ILE A 21 -2.26 -1.35 21.03
N PHE A 22 -3.57 -1.51 21.08
CA PHE A 22 -4.38 -1.72 19.88
C PHE A 22 -4.30 -0.54 18.92
N TYR A 23 -4.37 0.69 19.44
CA TYR A 23 -4.25 1.91 18.64
C TYR A 23 -2.88 2.01 17.95
N ILE A 24 -1.79 1.74 18.67
CA ILE A 24 -0.43 1.75 18.10
C ILE A 24 -0.30 0.71 16.99
N PHE A 25 -0.82 -0.50 17.22
CA PHE A 25 -0.80 -1.56 16.21
C PHE A 25 -1.58 -1.17 14.96
N TYR A 26 -2.78 -0.61 15.13
CA TYR A 26 -3.62 -0.15 14.02
C TYR A 26 -2.96 0.99 13.25
N ALA A 27 -2.42 2.00 13.94
CA ALA A 27 -1.72 3.12 13.33
C ALA A 27 -0.51 2.65 12.51
N LYS A 28 0.27 1.70 13.04
CA LYS A 28 1.41 1.10 12.34
C LYS A 28 0.98 0.42 11.03
N GLN A 29 -0.12 -0.35 11.05
CA GLN A 29 -0.64 -1.02 9.86
C GLN A 29 -1.11 -0.02 8.81
N ARG A 30 -1.79 1.04 9.24
CA ARG A 30 -2.26 2.10 8.36
C ARG A 30 -1.10 2.82 7.66
N ILE A 31 -0.09 3.24 8.43
CA ILE A 31 1.10 3.89 7.87
C ILE A 31 1.78 2.99 6.82
N ARG A 32 1.96 1.71 7.12
CA ARG A 32 2.57 0.77 6.19
C ARG A 32 1.75 0.59 4.91
N SER A 33 0.44 0.58 5.03
CA SER A 33 -0.49 0.54 3.90
C SER A 33 -0.38 1.79 3.03
N ASP A 34 -0.28 2.97 3.67
CA ASP A 34 -0.12 4.24 2.98
C ASP A 34 1.23 4.32 2.23
N VAL A 35 2.32 3.85 2.86
CA VAL A 35 3.65 3.75 2.21
C VAL A 35 3.58 2.88 0.96
N ALA A 36 2.94 1.71 1.04
CA ALA A 36 2.78 0.81 -0.10
C ALA A 36 2.00 1.47 -1.25
N LEU A 37 0.92 2.21 -0.92
CA LEU A 37 0.12 2.94 -1.90
C LEU A 37 0.94 4.04 -2.59
N HIS A 38 1.69 4.82 -1.83
CA HIS A 38 2.58 5.85 -2.38
C HIS A 38 3.68 5.27 -3.26
N ALA A 39 4.25 4.11 -2.88
CA ALA A 39 5.23 3.41 -3.71
C ALA A 39 4.67 3.10 -5.11
N VAL A 40 3.45 2.54 -5.18
CA VAL A 40 2.81 2.23 -6.47
C VAL A 40 2.46 3.50 -7.23
N HIS A 41 1.93 4.52 -6.57
CA HIS A 41 1.63 5.79 -7.23
C HIS A 41 2.86 6.47 -7.83
N ASN A 42 4.01 6.44 -7.13
CA ASN A 42 5.24 7.02 -7.65
C ASN A 42 5.81 6.17 -8.80
N PHE A 43 5.75 4.86 -8.69
CA PHE A 43 6.10 3.97 -9.80
C PHE A 43 5.25 4.25 -11.05
N LEU A 44 3.92 4.40 -10.89
CA LEU A 44 3.02 4.70 -12.01
C LEU A 44 3.24 6.09 -12.61
N LYS A 45 3.74 7.06 -11.84
CA LYS A 45 4.17 8.36 -12.39
C LYS A 45 5.40 8.23 -13.29
N GLU A 46 6.34 7.34 -12.94
CA GLU A 46 7.53 7.10 -13.78
C GLU A 46 7.21 6.34 -15.07
N THR A 47 6.10 5.60 -15.08
CA THR A 47 5.63 4.85 -16.26
C THR A 47 4.55 5.57 -17.07
N ASP A 48 4.23 6.82 -16.72
CA ASP A 48 3.16 7.65 -17.32
C ASP A 48 1.73 7.06 -17.20
N ASP A 49 1.54 6.04 -16.34
CA ASP A 49 0.23 5.38 -16.14
C ASP A 49 -0.59 6.03 -15.01
N PHE A 50 0.00 6.96 -14.25
CA PHE A 50 -0.63 7.54 -13.06
C PHE A 50 -1.92 8.33 -13.37
N GLU A 51 -1.96 9.03 -14.50
CA GLU A 51 -3.12 9.85 -14.89
C GLU A 51 -4.36 9.01 -15.28
N TYR A 52 -4.17 7.72 -15.55
CA TYR A 52 -5.24 6.79 -15.91
C TYR A 52 -5.87 6.10 -14.70
N ILE A 53 -5.43 6.37 -13.48
CA ILE A 53 -5.98 5.73 -12.27
C ILE A 53 -7.42 6.20 -12.03
N GLU A 54 -8.37 5.26 -11.99
CA GLU A 54 -9.75 5.50 -11.57
C GLU A 54 -9.91 5.24 -10.07
N ASP A 55 -9.36 4.13 -9.58
CA ASP A 55 -9.47 3.72 -8.17
C ASP A 55 -8.17 3.05 -7.70
N SER A 56 -7.86 3.25 -6.42
CA SER A 56 -6.72 2.62 -5.79
C SER A 56 -7.01 2.27 -4.33
N TYR A 57 -6.52 1.13 -3.88
CA TYR A 57 -6.60 0.72 -2.48
C TYR A 57 -5.34 -0.01 -2.06
N SER A 58 -5.07 -0.02 -0.77
CA SER A 58 -3.97 -0.78 -0.19
C SER A 58 -4.44 -1.56 1.03
N GLY A 59 -3.86 -2.73 1.24
CA GLY A 59 -4.16 -3.54 2.40
C GLY A 59 -3.07 -4.57 2.68
N ARG A 60 -3.01 -5.01 3.94
CA ARG A 60 -2.10 -6.07 4.35
C ARG A 60 -2.50 -7.40 3.72
N ASP A 61 -1.54 -8.13 3.18
CA ASP A 61 -1.77 -9.51 2.76
C ASP A 61 -2.04 -10.39 3.98
N LYS A 62 -3.16 -11.11 3.96
CA LYS A 62 -3.59 -11.97 5.08
C LYS A 62 -2.74 -13.23 5.22
N VAL A 63 -2.12 -13.67 4.13
CA VAL A 63 -1.31 -14.90 4.08
C VAL A 63 0.15 -14.60 4.42
N TRP A 64 0.69 -13.49 3.90
CA TRP A 64 2.08 -13.09 4.04
C TRP A 64 2.17 -11.78 4.82
N GLY A 65 2.28 -11.88 6.12
CA GLY A 65 2.12 -10.79 7.09
C GLY A 65 2.93 -9.50 6.90
N ASP A 66 4.05 -9.54 6.20
CA ASP A 66 4.92 -8.38 5.94
C ASP A 66 4.80 -7.82 4.52
N ARG A 67 3.82 -8.33 3.77
CA ARG A 67 3.50 -7.91 2.41
C ARG A 67 2.20 -7.10 2.38
N TYR A 68 2.19 -6.07 1.55
CA TYR A 68 1.02 -5.24 1.26
C TYR A 68 0.63 -5.40 -0.20
N ILE A 69 -0.65 -5.52 -0.44
CA ILE A 69 -1.23 -5.58 -1.78
C ILE A 69 -1.84 -4.23 -2.08
N VAL A 70 -1.43 -3.63 -3.20
CA VAL A 70 -2.02 -2.38 -3.71
C VAL A 70 -2.76 -2.72 -4.99
N GLY A 71 -4.07 -2.49 -4.99
CA GLY A 71 -4.91 -2.66 -6.16
C GLY A 71 -5.11 -1.35 -6.89
N ILE A 72 -4.90 -1.34 -8.20
CA ILE A 72 -5.12 -0.21 -9.10
C ILE A 72 -6.11 -0.61 -10.17
N THR A 73 -7.10 0.23 -10.41
CA THR A 73 -8.05 0.11 -11.51
C THR A 73 -7.90 1.34 -12.41
N PHE A 74 -7.75 1.16 -13.72
CA PHE A 74 -7.60 2.24 -14.67
C PHE A 74 -8.95 2.62 -15.32
N VAL A 75 -9.11 3.91 -15.70
CA VAL A 75 -10.35 4.45 -16.29
C VAL A 75 -10.76 3.76 -17.59
N ASP A 76 -9.80 3.28 -18.35
CA ASP A 76 -9.99 2.60 -19.64
C ASP A 76 -10.08 1.07 -19.53
N GLU A 77 -9.85 0.52 -18.30
CA GLU A 77 -9.91 -0.92 -18.00
C GLU A 77 -10.61 -1.19 -16.65
N LYS A 78 -11.84 -0.69 -16.46
CA LYS A 78 -12.60 -0.70 -15.19
C LYS A 78 -12.88 -2.09 -14.61
N ASP A 79 -12.87 -3.11 -15.43
CA ASP A 79 -13.11 -4.50 -15.03
C ASP A 79 -11.82 -5.21 -14.61
N ILE A 80 -10.67 -4.57 -14.78
CA ILE A 80 -9.37 -5.14 -14.44
C ILE A 80 -8.78 -4.41 -13.25
N THR A 81 -8.33 -5.16 -12.25
CA THR A 81 -7.57 -4.61 -11.12
C THR A 81 -6.16 -5.19 -11.16
N TYR A 82 -5.18 -4.31 -11.28
CA TYR A 82 -3.76 -4.62 -11.21
C TYR A 82 -3.34 -4.65 -9.75
N ARG A 83 -2.72 -5.74 -9.30
CA ARG A 83 -2.33 -5.93 -7.91
C ARG A 83 -0.82 -5.97 -7.77
N PHE A 84 -0.27 -4.92 -7.22
CA PHE A 84 1.15 -4.78 -6.91
C PHE A 84 1.43 -5.34 -5.52
N LYS A 85 2.63 -5.91 -5.34
CA LYS A 85 3.09 -6.46 -4.07
C LYS A 85 4.19 -5.56 -3.52
N TYR A 86 3.94 -4.93 -2.38
CA TYR A 86 4.94 -4.17 -1.65
C TYR A 86 5.43 -4.99 -0.45
N PHE A 87 6.73 -5.21 -0.36
CA PHE A 87 7.37 -5.94 0.72
C PHE A 87 7.97 -4.94 1.70
N TRP A 88 7.45 -4.92 2.91
CA TRP A 88 7.91 -4.00 3.94
C TRP A 88 9.36 -4.22 4.34
N GLU A 89 9.81 -5.47 4.38
CA GLU A 89 11.18 -5.84 4.74
C GLU A 89 12.22 -5.25 3.76
N TYR A 90 11.89 -5.28 2.47
CA TYR A 90 12.76 -4.77 1.39
C TYR A 90 12.45 -3.31 1.02
N GLN A 91 11.40 -2.73 1.58
CA GLN A 91 10.91 -1.39 1.25
C GLN A 91 10.77 -1.16 -0.26
N SER A 92 10.20 -2.12 -0.97
CA SER A 92 10.14 -2.12 -2.43
C SER A 92 8.93 -2.86 -2.98
N LEU A 93 8.55 -2.51 -4.21
CA LEU A 93 7.67 -3.30 -5.05
C LEU A 93 8.48 -4.44 -5.64
N ILE A 94 7.99 -5.67 -5.52
CA ILE A 94 8.67 -6.87 -5.99
C ILE A 94 7.79 -7.64 -6.95
N GLY A 95 8.38 -7.99 -8.09
CA GLY A 95 7.76 -8.71 -9.17
C GLY A 95 6.66 -7.93 -9.89
N ALA A 96 6.25 -8.42 -11.04
CA ALA A 96 5.16 -7.80 -11.80
C ALA A 96 3.83 -7.84 -11.05
N PRO A 97 2.93 -6.87 -11.30
CA PRO A 97 1.58 -6.94 -10.79
C PRO A 97 0.85 -8.14 -11.38
N TYR A 98 0.00 -8.77 -10.60
CA TYR A 98 -0.95 -9.75 -11.13
C TYR A 98 -2.32 -9.09 -11.29
N ILE A 99 -3.10 -9.59 -12.24
CA ILE A 99 -4.43 -9.03 -12.52
C ILE A 99 -5.54 -9.83 -11.82
N THR A 100 -6.61 -9.12 -11.47
CA THR A 100 -7.88 -9.71 -11.06
C THR A 100 -8.97 -9.13 -11.94
N ILE A 101 -9.74 -9.99 -12.58
CA ILE A 101 -10.82 -9.62 -13.47
C ILE A 101 -12.13 -9.64 -12.68
N LYS A 102 -12.92 -8.58 -12.76
CA LYS A 102 -14.20 -8.44 -12.03
C LYS A 102 -15.38 -9.04 -12.80
N SER A 103 -15.25 -9.21 -14.12
CA SER A 103 -16.34 -9.66 -15.00
C SER A 103 -15.96 -10.92 -15.77
N GLU A 104 -16.91 -11.86 -15.92
CA GLU A 104 -16.78 -13.05 -16.77
C GLU A 104 -16.75 -12.71 -18.28
N ALA A 105 -16.96 -11.44 -18.64
CA ALA A 105 -17.05 -10.99 -20.03
C ALA A 105 -15.68 -10.81 -20.73
N ILE A 106 -14.58 -10.94 -20.00
CA ILE A 106 -13.23 -10.80 -20.58
C ILE A 106 -12.84 -12.13 -21.18
N LYS A 107 -12.63 -12.14 -22.50
CA LYS A 107 -12.16 -13.32 -23.25
C LYS A 107 -10.72 -13.64 -22.88
N ASP A 108 -10.39 -14.94 -22.85
CA ASP A 108 -9.07 -15.49 -22.49
C ASP A 108 -7.88 -14.90 -23.27
N ASP A 109 -8.12 -14.21 -24.39
CA ASP A 109 -7.08 -13.63 -25.25
C ASP A 109 -6.80 -12.14 -24.98
N MET A 110 -7.40 -11.53 -23.97
CA MET A 110 -7.26 -10.09 -23.73
C MET A 110 -6.01 -9.80 -22.91
N ILE A 111 -4.95 -9.31 -23.57
CA ILE A 111 -3.76 -8.77 -22.88
C ILE A 111 -4.15 -7.38 -22.37
N PRO A 112 -4.11 -7.17 -21.02
CA PRO A 112 -4.41 -5.87 -20.43
C PRO A 112 -3.46 -4.79 -20.97
N LYS A 113 -4.00 -3.60 -21.29
CA LYS A 113 -3.25 -2.54 -21.99
C LYS A 113 -2.06 -2.03 -21.19
N HIS A 114 -2.26 -1.81 -19.89
CA HIS A 114 -1.22 -1.32 -18.99
C HIS A 114 -0.22 -2.41 -18.61
N PHE A 115 -0.47 -3.66 -19.01
CA PHE A 115 0.41 -4.80 -18.69
C PHE A 115 1.64 -4.90 -19.57
N LYS A 116 1.61 -4.31 -20.77
CA LYS A 116 2.78 -4.34 -21.68
C LYS A 116 4.01 -3.72 -21.06
N ASN A 117 3.84 -2.68 -20.25
CA ASN A 117 4.92 -2.00 -19.57
C ASN A 117 5.54 -2.86 -18.44
N TYR A 118 4.82 -3.89 -17.98
CA TYR A 118 5.24 -4.77 -16.90
C TYR A 118 5.64 -6.18 -17.37
N GLN A 119 5.49 -6.49 -18.66
CA GLN A 119 5.71 -7.82 -19.21
C GLN A 119 7.19 -8.24 -19.14
N GLU A 120 8.12 -7.31 -19.36
CA GLU A 120 9.55 -7.59 -19.18
C GLU A 120 9.92 -7.92 -17.73
N ALA A 121 9.22 -7.32 -16.78
CA ALA A 121 9.36 -7.64 -15.35
C ALA A 121 8.78 -9.03 -15.03
N MET A 122 7.70 -9.45 -15.72
CA MET A 122 7.10 -10.78 -15.55
C MET A 122 8.00 -11.91 -16.03
N ASP A 123 8.63 -11.75 -17.18
CA ASP A 123 9.51 -12.77 -17.75
C ASP A 123 10.73 -13.03 -16.85
N LYS A 124 11.15 -12.04 -16.10
CA LYS A 124 12.19 -12.17 -15.07
C LYS A 124 11.69 -12.86 -13.81
N THR A 125 10.42 -12.66 -13.42
CA THR A 125 9.83 -13.18 -12.16
C THR A 125 9.58 -14.70 -12.22
N LEU A 126 9.42 -15.28 -13.42
CA LEU A 126 9.16 -16.71 -13.62
C LEU A 126 10.44 -17.58 -13.50
N SER A 127 11.61 -16.95 -13.37
CA SER A 127 12.86 -17.69 -13.53
C SER A 127 13.48 -18.26 -12.25
N THR A 128 13.13 -17.81 -11.02
CA THR A 128 13.69 -18.45 -9.80
C THR A 128 12.95 -18.08 -8.52
N ASP A 129 12.57 -19.08 -7.72
CA ASP A 129 11.86 -18.98 -6.43
C ASP A 129 12.72 -18.47 -5.25
N GLU A 130 14.01 -18.19 -5.40
CA GLU A 130 14.90 -17.96 -4.25
C GLU A 130 15.56 -16.57 -4.16
N ASP A 131 15.49 -15.72 -5.17
CA ASP A 131 16.19 -14.41 -5.15
C ASP A 131 15.25 -13.23 -5.41
N TYR A 132 14.35 -12.93 -4.45
CA TYR A 132 13.48 -11.74 -4.49
C TYR A 132 14.24 -10.42 -4.70
N LYS A 133 15.55 -10.38 -4.45
CA LYS A 133 16.40 -9.19 -4.64
C LYS A 133 16.63 -8.84 -6.11
N ASN A 134 16.50 -9.79 -7.01
CA ASN A 134 16.67 -9.55 -8.44
C ASN A 134 15.38 -9.09 -9.14
N ASP A 135 14.24 -9.17 -8.43
CA ASP A 135 12.92 -8.86 -8.98
C ASP A 135 12.35 -7.53 -8.46
N ILE A 136 13.21 -6.66 -7.94
CA ILE A 136 12.78 -5.33 -7.46
C ILE A 136 12.28 -4.51 -8.65
N LEU A 137 11.00 -4.19 -8.63
CA LEU A 137 10.34 -3.35 -9.61
C LEU A 137 10.55 -1.86 -9.31
N TYR A 138 10.45 -1.49 -8.03
CA TYR A 138 10.59 -0.11 -7.57
C TYR A 138 10.94 -0.04 -6.09
N GLU A 139 11.97 0.74 -5.75
CA GLU A 139 12.38 0.98 -4.37
C GLU A 139 11.68 2.23 -3.84
N TYR A 140 11.04 2.11 -2.68
CA TYR A 140 10.41 3.24 -2.00
C TYR A 140 10.37 2.99 -0.50
N SER A 141 11.21 3.73 0.23
CA SER A 141 11.37 3.54 1.66
C SER A 141 10.35 4.32 2.49
N PHE A 142 10.26 3.98 3.77
CA PHE A 142 9.52 4.79 4.74
C PHE A 142 10.05 6.23 4.84
N ASN A 143 11.36 6.43 4.65
CA ASN A 143 11.96 7.76 4.66
C ASN A 143 11.52 8.59 3.46
N ASP A 144 11.37 7.99 2.27
CA ASP A 144 10.88 8.66 1.08
C ASP A 144 9.44 9.13 1.30
N TYR A 145 8.59 8.24 1.80
CA TYR A 145 7.22 8.57 2.18
C TYR A 145 7.16 9.71 3.19
N TYR A 146 7.94 9.61 4.27
CA TYR A 146 7.95 10.62 5.33
C TYR A 146 8.35 11.99 4.80
N ASN A 147 9.38 12.06 3.96
CA ASN A 147 9.84 13.31 3.36
C ASN A 147 8.80 13.89 2.41
N GLU A 148 8.14 13.06 1.59
CA GLU A 148 7.09 13.49 0.68
C GLU A 148 5.89 14.07 1.44
N VAL A 149 5.39 13.36 2.46
CA VAL A 149 4.23 13.81 3.26
C VAL A 149 4.56 15.05 4.08
N LYS A 150 5.74 15.12 4.67
CA LYS A 150 6.21 16.29 5.42
C LYS A 150 6.33 17.53 4.54
N LEU A 151 6.88 17.40 3.34
CA LEU A 151 6.95 18.47 2.36
C LEU A 151 5.56 18.98 1.99
N LYS A 152 4.62 18.09 1.67
CA LYS A 152 3.22 18.45 1.35
C LYS A 152 2.53 19.15 2.51
N GLY A 153 2.73 18.66 3.75
CA GLY A 153 2.20 19.28 4.97
C GLY A 153 2.74 20.70 5.21
N LEU A 154 4.03 20.91 4.98
CA LEU A 154 4.65 22.25 5.07
C LEU A 154 4.12 23.18 3.99
N ILE A 155 3.97 22.73 2.75
CA ILE A 155 3.46 23.54 1.64
C ILE A 155 1.97 23.89 1.89
N SER A 156 1.14 22.94 2.31
CA SER A 156 -0.27 23.21 2.62
C SER A 156 -0.46 24.17 3.79
N GLY A 157 0.40 24.08 4.81
CA GLY A 157 0.42 25.03 5.94
C GLY A 157 0.86 26.44 5.56
N MET A 158 1.66 26.60 4.51
CA MET A 158 2.08 27.92 4.00
C MET A 158 1.02 28.60 3.12
N PHE A 159 0.12 27.84 2.50
CA PHE A 159 -0.84 28.34 1.53
C PHE A 159 -2.31 28.37 2.00
N MET A 160 -2.60 27.92 3.24
CA MET A 160 -3.93 28.16 3.80
C MET A 160 -3.97 29.60 4.34
N PRO A 161 -4.73 30.54 3.73
CA PRO A 161 -5.00 31.80 4.38
C PRO A 161 -5.81 31.50 5.64
N ASN A 162 -5.38 32.10 6.77
CA ASN A 162 -6.18 32.13 7.99
C ASN A 162 -7.54 32.75 7.64
N THR A 163 -8.56 31.93 7.41
CA THR A 163 -9.95 32.35 7.40
C THR A 163 -10.40 32.40 8.85
N ASN A 164 -10.19 33.56 9.47
CA ASN A 164 -10.94 34.00 10.64
C ASN A 164 -12.30 34.53 10.21
#